data_d779f8e29dd716a970b76220f8fb452d
#
_entry.id   d779f8e29dd716a970b76220f8fb452d
#
_cell.length_a   1.000
_cell.length_b   1.000
_cell.length_c   1.000
_cell.angle_alpha   90.00
_cell.angle_beta   90.00
_cell.angle_gamma   90.00
#
_symmetry.space_group_name_H-M   'P 1'
#
loop_
_entity.id
_entity.type
_entity.pdbx_description
1 polymer ?
#
loop_
_entity_poly.entity_id
_entity_poly.type
_entity_poly.pdbx_seq_one_letter_code
_entity_poly.pdbx_strand_id
1 'polypeptide(L)'
;MGKIQKIYIVIPAFNEAGSIGKVIEDLFYYGYENIVVVDDASADKTSETVKTFNVFLIRHPVNMGPGAAIKTGIDFALFDGADIIVTFDADGQHLAKDIYNLVQPIILNESEITLGNRFLNKTSKVPIFKKIILKAGALLMFLMYGILSSDSHNGLKAMSRSAALKINIRSNGWEYCSEVIEEIMLKKIKYREIPVTVKYTDYSIKKGQKIYNSFYIFSKMFIKWIFG
;
A
#
# COMPACT_ATOMS: atom_id res chain seq x y z
N MET A 1 16.97 -7.00 -26.05
CA MET A 1 17.00 -7.12 -24.57
C MET A 1 16.03 -6.09 -24.01
N GLY A 2 14.97 -6.52 -23.29
CA GLY A 2 14.07 -5.58 -22.63
C GLY A 2 14.85 -4.79 -21.56
N LYS A 3 14.53 -3.49 -21.41
CA LYS A 3 15.10 -2.67 -20.33
C LYS A 3 14.78 -3.32 -18.99
N ILE A 4 15.81 -3.53 -18.15
CA ILE A 4 15.60 -3.99 -16.77
C ILE A 4 14.82 -2.87 -16.05
N GLN A 5 13.62 -3.18 -15.55
CA GLN A 5 12.78 -2.22 -14.86
C GLN A 5 13.32 -1.96 -13.44
N LYS A 6 13.52 -0.70 -13.08
CA LYS A 6 13.89 -0.30 -11.73
C LYS A 6 12.66 -0.29 -10.84
N ILE A 7 12.48 -1.37 -10.05
CA ILE A 7 11.33 -1.55 -9.15
C ILE A 7 11.69 -1.03 -7.77
N TYR A 8 10.91 -0.10 -7.24
CA TYR A 8 11.03 0.42 -5.88
C TYR A 8 9.95 -0.15 -4.98
N ILE A 9 10.34 -0.53 -3.75
CA ILE A 9 9.42 -0.93 -2.69
C ILE A 9 9.35 0.20 -1.67
N VAL A 10 8.17 0.80 -1.51
CA VAL A 10 7.89 1.88 -0.56
C VAL A 10 7.21 1.31 0.67
N ILE A 11 7.83 1.47 1.84
CA ILE A 11 7.36 0.92 3.11
C ILE A 11 7.10 2.05 4.10
N PRO A 12 5.84 2.43 4.38
CA PRO A 12 5.53 3.32 5.50
C PRO A 12 5.68 2.54 6.82
N ALA A 13 6.37 3.10 7.79
CA ALA A 13 6.62 2.46 9.08
C ALA A 13 6.32 3.42 10.24
N PHE A 14 5.57 2.95 11.24
CA PHE A 14 5.35 3.65 12.49
C PHE A 14 5.28 2.67 13.66
N ASN A 15 6.31 2.68 14.50
CA ASN A 15 6.48 1.74 15.63
C ASN A 15 6.44 0.27 15.17
N GLU A 16 7.29 -0.09 14.20
CA GLU A 16 7.37 -1.42 13.58
C GLU A 16 8.70 -2.14 13.85
N ALA A 17 9.41 -1.81 14.95
CA ALA A 17 10.70 -2.42 15.29
C ALA A 17 10.65 -3.96 15.33
N GLY A 18 9.50 -4.56 15.70
CA GLY A 18 9.34 -6.01 15.80
C GLY A 18 9.12 -6.74 14.47
N SER A 19 8.79 -6.03 13.40
CA SER A 19 8.39 -6.61 12.09
C SER A 19 9.28 -6.17 10.94
N ILE A 20 9.70 -4.90 10.92
CA ILE A 20 10.35 -4.28 9.77
C ILE A 20 11.61 -5.00 9.30
N GLY A 21 12.44 -5.51 10.22
CA GLY A 21 13.65 -6.25 9.85
C GLY A 21 13.34 -7.50 9.01
N LYS A 22 12.37 -8.31 9.46
CA LYS A 22 11.92 -9.52 8.74
C LYS A 22 11.27 -9.18 7.40
N VAL A 23 10.58 -8.04 7.30
CA VAL A 23 9.99 -7.57 6.04
C VAL A 23 11.09 -7.23 5.03
N ILE A 24 12.14 -6.52 5.45
CA ILE A 24 13.27 -6.18 4.58
C ILE A 24 14.03 -7.44 4.15
N GLU A 25 14.29 -8.38 5.08
CA GLU A 25 14.92 -9.67 4.78
C GLU A 25 14.12 -10.49 3.75
N ASP A 26 12.78 -10.56 3.90
CA ASP A 26 11.91 -11.25 2.94
C ASP A 26 11.96 -10.60 1.55
N LEU A 27 11.97 -9.27 1.48
CA LEU A 27 12.11 -8.53 0.23
C LEU A 27 13.46 -8.80 -0.45
N PHE A 28 14.57 -8.78 0.28
CA PHE A 28 15.89 -9.12 -0.23
C PHE A 28 15.98 -10.57 -0.73
N TYR A 29 15.37 -11.51 0.00
CA TYR A 29 15.31 -12.91 -0.42
C TYR A 29 14.66 -13.10 -1.80
N TYR A 30 13.66 -12.26 -2.13
CA TYR A 30 13.01 -12.24 -3.45
C TYR A 30 13.68 -11.30 -4.46
N GLY A 31 14.86 -10.73 -4.15
CA GLY A 31 15.67 -9.92 -5.07
C GLY A 31 15.23 -8.47 -5.22
N TYR A 32 14.45 -7.92 -4.28
CA TYR A 32 14.08 -6.51 -4.27
C TYR A 32 15.09 -5.71 -3.46
N GLU A 33 15.99 -4.97 -4.16
CA GLU A 33 17.08 -4.22 -3.54
C GLU A 33 16.75 -2.72 -3.37
N ASN A 34 15.92 -2.13 -4.25
CA ASN A 34 15.55 -0.73 -4.15
C ASN A 34 14.37 -0.57 -3.17
N ILE A 35 14.68 -0.50 -1.89
CA ILE A 35 13.70 -0.36 -0.81
C ILE A 35 13.85 1.02 -0.18
N VAL A 36 12.75 1.75 -0.04
CA VAL A 36 12.66 2.98 0.74
C VAL A 36 11.69 2.79 1.90
N VAL A 37 12.20 2.91 3.11
CA VAL A 37 11.41 2.92 4.35
C VAL A 37 11.20 4.36 4.75
N VAL A 38 9.94 4.75 4.95
CA VAL A 38 9.57 6.05 5.50
C VAL A 38 9.11 5.85 6.92
N ASP A 39 10.00 6.18 7.89
CA ASP A 39 9.70 6.15 9.32
C ASP A 39 8.93 7.41 9.72
N ASP A 40 7.67 7.24 10.02
CA ASP A 40 6.74 8.32 10.37
C ASP A 40 6.85 8.75 11.84
N ALA A 41 8.08 9.12 12.27
CA ALA A 41 8.43 9.53 13.62
C ALA A 41 8.18 8.46 14.69
N SER A 42 8.62 7.22 14.45
CA SER A 42 8.54 6.14 15.44
C SER A 42 9.23 6.50 16.74
N ALA A 43 8.62 6.09 17.85
CA ALA A 43 9.19 6.23 19.20
C ALA A 43 9.97 4.99 19.66
N ASP A 44 9.83 3.87 18.95
CA ASP A 44 10.54 2.62 19.19
C ASP A 44 11.83 2.52 18.34
N LYS A 45 12.44 1.34 18.32
CA LYS A 45 13.69 1.09 17.59
C LYS A 45 13.49 0.84 16.07
N THR A 46 12.39 1.31 15.46
CA THR A 46 12.14 1.11 14.02
C THR A 46 13.28 1.67 13.17
N SER A 47 13.63 2.94 13.34
CA SER A 47 14.75 3.57 12.58
C SER A 47 16.09 2.87 12.79
N GLU A 48 16.40 2.48 14.05
CA GLU A 48 17.64 1.76 14.37
C GLU A 48 17.70 0.42 13.65
N THR A 49 16.59 -0.33 13.63
CA THR A 49 16.48 -1.60 12.92
C THR A 49 16.69 -1.40 11.42
N VAL A 50 16.02 -0.41 10.81
CA VAL A 50 16.16 -0.15 9.36
C VAL A 50 17.60 0.22 8.98
N LYS A 51 18.31 0.99 9.81
CA LYS A 51 19.72 1.38 9.58
C LYS A 51 20.70 0.20 9.51
N THR A 52 20.34 -0.98 9.98
CA THR A 52 21.18 -2.17 9.86
C THR A 52 21.15 -2.80 8.47
N PHE A 53 20.26 -2.34 7.59
CA PHE A 53 20.10 -2.83 6.22
C PHE A 53 20.57 -1.80 5.20
N ASN A 54 20.98 -2.25 4.02
CA ASN A 54 21.33 -1.38 2.90
C ASN A 54 20.06 -0.95 2.14
N VAL A 55 19.27 -0.07 2.76
CA VAL A 55 18.02 0.49 2.22
C VAL A 55 17.97 1.99 2.45
N PHE A 56 17.14 2.70 1.70
CA PHE A 56 16.89 4.12 1.94
C PHE A 56 15.98 4.29 3.16
N LEU A 57 16.40 5.11 4.11
CA LEU A 57 15.60 5.50 5.26
C LEU A 57 15.31 6.99 5.21
N ILE A 58 14.03 7.34 5.13
CA ILE A 58 13.55 8.72 5.30
C ILE A 58 12.78 8.77 6.61
N ARG A 59 13.05 9.78 7.44
CA ARG A 59 12.34 9.94 8.70
C ARG A 59 11.59 11.26 8.75
N HIS A 60 10.31 11.20 9.06
CA HIS A 60 9.52 12.40 9.33
C HIS A 60 9.87 12.98 10.71
N PRO A 61 9.85 14.32 10.87
CA PRO A 61 10.12 14.95 12.16
C PRO A 61 9.00 14.75 13.18
N VAL A 62 7.77 14.55 12.71
CA VAL A 62 6.56 14.27 13.49
C VAL A 62 5.72 13.21 12.78
N ASN A 63 4.84 12.50 13.52
CA ASN A 63 3.90 11.57 12.90
C ASN A 63 2.91 12.33 12.03
N MET A 64 2.99 12.10 10.74
CA MET A 64 2.14 12.74 9.71
C MET A 64 1.06 11.79 9.19
N GLY A 65 1.17 10.49 9.46
CA GLY A 65 0.24 9.46 9.03
C GLY A 65 0.68 8.67 7.79
N PRO A 66 0.07 7.49 7.58
CA PRO A 66 0.51 6.54 6.55
C PRO A 66 0.40 7.08 5.12
N GLY A 67 -0.59 7.92 4.83
CA GLY A 67 -0.72 8.55 3.51
C GLY A 67 0.43 9.51 3.20
N ALA A 68 0.85 10.32 4.19
CA ALA A 68 2.02 11.19 4.05
C ALA A 68 3.30 10.38 3.85
N ALA A 69 3.48 9.29 4.61
CA ALA A 69 4.66 8.43 4.49
C ALA A 69 4.72 7.73 3.12
N ILE A 70 3.58 7.22 2.63
CA ILE A 70 3.49 6.64 1.28
C ILE A 70 3.83 7.68 0.21
N LYS A 71 3.26 8.90 0.33
CA LYS A 71 3.57 9.98 -0.62
C LYS A 71 5.05 10.31 -0.64
N THR A 72 5.67 10.49 0.53
CA THR A 72 7.11 10.76 0.65
C THR A 72 7.95 9.67 -0.02
N GLY A 73 7.61 8.41 0.18
CA GLY A 73 8.31 7.27 -0.43
C GLY A 73 8.11 7.19 -1.95
N ILE A 74 6.91 7.49 -2.46
CA ILE A 74 6.63 7.56 -3.91
C ILE A 74 7.42 8.70 -4.53
N ASP A 75 7.41 9.89 -3.93
CA ASP A 75 8.13 11.07 -4.44
C ASP A 75 9.64 10.79 -4.50
N PHE A 76 10.21 10.14 -3.46
CA PHE A 76 11.60 9.71 -3.46
C PHE A 76 11.90 8.69 -4.57
N ALA A 77 11.08 7.65 -4.71
CA ALA A 77 11.27 6.63 -5.74
C ALA A 77 11.20 7.22 -7.16
N LEU A 78 10.28 8.16 -7.40
CA LEU A 78 10.18 8.89 -8.65
C LEU A 78 11.44 9.75 -8.91
N PHE A 79 11.94 10.44 -7.89
CA PHE A 79 13.15 11.24 -7.96
C PHE A 79 14.36 10.38 -8.32
N ASP A 80 14.49 9.20 -7.71
CA ASP A 80 15.60 8.27 -7.96
C ASP A 80 15.39 7.37 -9.20
N GLY A 81 14.41 7.68 -10.04
CA GLY A 81 14.25 7.08 -11.36
C GLY A 81 13.53 5.73 -11.37
N ALA A 82 12.63 5.46 -10.45
CA ALA A 82 11.79 4.27 -10.47
C ALA A 82 11.01 4.14 -11.79
N ASP A 83 10.99 2.94 -12.37
CA ASP A 83 10.09 2.58 -13.49
C ASP A 83 8.76 2.04 -12.94
N ILE A 84 8.81 1.28 -11.83
CA ILE A 84 7.65 0.71 -11.13
C ILE A 84 7.82 0.96 -9.62
N ILE A 85 6.74 1.34 -8.95
CA ILE A 85 6.68 1.56 -7.50
C ILE A 85 5.68 0.60 -6.90
N VAL A 86 6.08 -0.11 -5.85
CA VAL A 86 5.23 -1.02 -5.08
C VAL A 86 5.10 -0.48 -3.66
N THR A 87 3.88 -0.26 -3.19
CA THR A 87 3.62 0.05 -1.78
C THR A 87 3.50 -1.26 -0.99
N PHE A 88 4.15 -1.35 0.17
CA PHE A 88 4.25 -2.58 0.96
C PHE A 88 4.19 -2.26 2.46
N ASP A 89 3.36 -2.98 3.23
CA ASP A 89 3.16 -2.68 4.65
C ASP A 89 4.32 -3.24 5.51
N ALA A 90 4.70 -2.51 6.58
CA ALA A 90 5.80 -2.86 7.48
C ALA A 90 5.46 -3.95 8.52
N ASP A 91 4.18 -4.35 8.65
CA ASP A 91 3.67 -5.23 9.71
C ASP A 91 3.84 -6.74 9.43
N GLY A 92 4.38 -7.09 8.25
CA GLY A 92 4.62 -8.47 7.83
C GLY A 92 3.37 -9.25 7.41
N GLN A 93 2.24 -8.60 7.17
CA GLN A 93 1.04 -9.25 6.66
C GLN A 93 1.15 -9.65 5.19
N HIS A 94 1.85 -8.86 4.38
CA HIS A 94 2.07 -9.12 2.96
C HIS A 94 3.25 -10.06 2.74
N LEU A 95 3.24 -10.76 1.61
CA LEU A 95 4.32 -11.66 1.19
C LEU A 95 5.07 -11.05 0.02
N ALA A 96 6.41 -10.95 0.13
CA ALA A 96 7.26 -10.41 -0.94
C ALA A 96 7.11 -11.21 -2.26
N LYS A 97 6.84 -12.52 -2.19
CA LYS A 97 6.60 -13.35 -3.39
C LYS A 97 5.41 -12.90 -4.25
N ASP A 98 4.41 -12.23 -3.64
CA ASP A 98 3.22 -11.80 -4.39
C ASP A 98 3.52 -10.55 -5.26
N ILE A 99 4.63 -9.84 -5.00
CA ILE A 99 5.05 -8.66 -5.77
C ILE A 99 5.29 -9.03 -7.23
N TYR A 100 5.87 -10.21 -7.51
CA TYR A 100 6.09 -10.65 -8.89
C TYR A 100 4.81 -10.60 -9.72
N ASN A 101 3.71 -11.16 -9.20
CA ASN A 101 2.43 -11.19 -9.87
C ASN A 101 1.81 -9.77 -10.02
N LEU A 102 2.10 -8.88 -9.08
CA LEU A 102 1.63 -7.49 -9.15
C LEU A 102 2.34 -6.70 -10.26
N VAL A 103 3.65 -6.88 -10.42
CA VAL A 103 4.41 -6.07 -11.38
C VAL A 103 4.30 -6.59 -12.83
N GLN A 104 4.03 -7.88 -13.02
CA GLN A 104 3.96 -8.48 -14.37
C GLN A 104 2.99 -7.78 -15.33
N PRO A 105 1.71 -7.47 -14.97
CA PRO A 105 0.81 -6.79 -15.88
C PRO A 105 1.27 -5.38 -16.25
N ILE A 106 2.07 -4.72 -15.39
CA ILE A 106 2.64 -3.41 -15.67
C ILE A 106 3.81 -3.56 -16.66
N ILE A 107 4.70 -4.52 -16.43
CA ILE A 107 5.83 -4.82 -17.32
C ILE A 107 5.34 -5.17 -18.73
N LEU A 108 4.23 -5.92 -18.83
CA LEU A 108 3.61 -6.31 -20.09
C LEU A 108 2.73 -5.20 -20.71
N ASN A 109 2.66 -4.00 -20.11
CA ASN A 109 1.78 -2.90 -20.53
C ASN A 109 0.28 -3.26 -20.58
N GLU A 110 -0.12 -4.27 -19.81
CA GLU A 110 -1.53 -4.69 -19.68
C GLU A 110 -2.31 -3.82 -18.70
N SER A 111 -1.62 -3.16 -17.77
CA SER A 111 -2.17 -2.18 -16.83
C SER A 111 -1.13 -1.15 -16.44
N GLU A 112 -1.57 0.03 -15.96
CA GLU A 112 -0.69 1.05 -15.38
C GLU A 112 -0.58 0.92 -13.85
N ILE A 113 -1.64 0.33 -13.22
CA ILE A 113 -1.70 0.06 -11.78
C ILE A 113 -2.24 -1.35 -11.55
N THR A 114 -1.70 -2.01 -10.55
CA THR A 114 -2.26 -3.26 -10.02
C THR A 114 -2.60 -3.10 -8.54
N LEU A 115 -3.76 -3.61 -8.15
CA LEU A 115 -4.27 -3.58 -6.79
C LEU A 115 -4.25 -4.99 -6.22
N GLY A 116 -3.57 -5.20 -5.10
CA GLY A 116 -3.61 -6.48 -4.40
C GLY A 116 -5.02 -6.74 -3.86
N ASN A 117 -5.57 -7.93 -4.11
CA ASN A 117 -6.89 -8.32 -3.64
C ASN A 117 -6.82 -9.66 -2.90
N ARG A 118 -7.06 -9.59 -1.56
CA ARG A 118 -7.04 -10.77 -0.68
C ARG A 118 -8.26 -11.68 -0.87
N PHE A 119 -9.35 -11.17 -1.41
CA PHE A 119 -10.59 -11.94 -1.63
C PHE A 119 -10.54 -12.78 -2.90
N LEU A 120 -9.66 -12.47 -3.84
CA LEU A 120 -9.39 -13.31 -5.02
C LEU A 120 -8.53 -14.52 -4.66
N ASN A 121 -7.85 -14.49 -3.50
CA ASN A 121 -7.01 -15.58 -3.03
C ASN A 121 -7.71 -16.37 -1.91
N LYS A 122 -8.00 -17.66 -2.15
CA LYS A 122 -8.67 -18.55 -1.19
C LYS A 122 -7.81 -18.86 0.04
N THR A 123 -6.51 -18.60 0.01
CA THR A 123 -5.57 -18.85 1.12
C THR A 123 -5.61 -17.76 2.20
N SER A 124 -6.16 -16.60 1.91
CA SER A 124 -6.33 -15.51 2.88
C SER A 124 -7.48 -15.83 3.86
N LYS A 125 -7.15 -16.19 5.09
CA LYS A 125 -8.14 -16.48 6.14
C LYS A 125 -8.61 -15.17 6.79
N VAL A 126 -9.49 -14.43 6.09
CA VAL A 126 -10.03 -13.17 6.61
C VAL A 126 -11.07 -13.46 7.70
N PRO A 127 -10.94 -12.90 8.93
CA PRO A 127 -11.97 -13.01 9.97
C PRO A 127 -13.33 -12.53 9.44
N ILE A 128 -14.41 -13.27 9.74
CA ILE A 128 -15.75 -13.04 9.16
C ILE A 128 -16.21 -11.60 9.38
N PHE A 129 -16.02 -11.06 10.59
CA PHE A 129 -16.41 -9.69 10.91
C PHE A 129 -15.65 -8.64 10.09
N LYS A 130 -14.33 -8.82 9.91
CA LYS A 130 -13.49 -7.95 9.06
C LYS A 130 -13.92 -8.05 7.59
N LYS A 131 -14.32 -9.24 7.13
CA LYS A 131 -14.84 -9.46 5.77
C LYS A 131 -16.12 -8.67 5.52
N ILE A 132 -17.05 -8.61 6.49
CA ILE A 132 -18.30 -7.85 6.36
C ILE A 132 -17.99 -6.36 6.22
N ILE A 133 -17.12 -5.80 7.08
CA ILE A 133 -16.75 -4.39 7.04
C ILE A 133 -16.07 -4.01 5.72
N LEU A 134 -15.12 -4.83 5.26
CA LEU A 134 -14.42 -4.59 3.99
C LEU A 134 -15.37 -4.65 2.80
N LYS A 135 -16.32 -5.59 2.80
CA LYS A 135 -17.34 -5.67 1.73
C LYS A 135 -18.32 -4.49 1.77
N ALA A 136 -18.73 -4.02 2.96
CA ALA A 136 -19.55 -2.83 3.09
C ALA A 136 -18.81 -1.58 2.56
N GLY A 137 -17.50 -1.46 2.86
CA GLY A 137 -16.66 -0.40 2.30
C GLY A 137 -16.52 -0.49 0.78
N ALA A 138 -16.33 -1.69 0.24
CA ALA A 138 -16.27 -1.91 -1.21
C ALA A 138 -17.59 -1.52 -1.90
N LEU A 139 -18.73 -1.87 -1.30
CA LEU A 139 -20.05 -1.47 -1.81
C LEU A 139 -20.21 0.06 -1.80
N LEU A 140 -19.79 0.73 -0.72
CA LEU A 140 -19.82 2.19 -0.64
C LEU A 140 -18.95 2.82 -1.75
N MET A 141 -17.72 2.32 -1.95
CA MET A 141 -16.83 2.77 -3.03
C MET A 141 -17.45 2.56 -4.41
N PHE A 142 -18.14 1.44 -4.61
CA PHE A 142 -18.88 1.20 -5.86
C PHE A 142 -20.00 2.22 -6.09
N LEU A 143 -20.79 2.52 -5.04
CA LEU A 143 -21.87 3.49 -5.14
C LEU A 143 -21.37 4.93 -5.37
N MET A 144 -20.22 5.29 -4.79
CA MET A 144 -19.65 6.63 -4.89
C MET A 144 -18.86 6.85 -6.20
N TYR A 145 -18.09 5.85 -6.62
CA TYR A 145 -17.09 6.01 -7.68
C TYR A 145 -17.25 5.01 -8.84
N GLY A 146 -18.20 4.07 -8.76
CA GLY A 146 -18.42 3.06 -9.81
C GLY A 146 -17.36 1.96 -9.89
N ILE A 147 -16.46 1.85 -8.89
CA ILE A 147 -15.42 0.83 -8.86
C ILE A 147 -15.87 -0.43 -8.14
N LEU A 148 -15.81 -1.55 -8.83
CA LEU A 148 -15.96 -2.90 -8.28
C LEU A 148 -14.62 -3.39 -7.69
N SER A 149 -14.01 -2.63 -6.76
CA SER A 149 -12.87 -3.16 -6.01
C SER A 149 -13.36 -3.83 -4.73
N SER A 150 -13.16 -5.14 -4.62
CA SER A 150 -13.57 -5.88 -3.43
C SER A 150 -12.61 -5.70 -2.25
N ASP A 151 -11.42 -5.10 -2.45
CA ASP A 151 -10.37 -4.92 -1.44
C ASP A 151 -9.69 -3.53 -1.52
N SER A 152 -10.49 -2.48 -1.49
CA SER A 152 -10.02 -1.09 -1.65
C SER A 152 -8.98 -0.62 -0.62
N HIS A 153 -8.93 -1.26 0.55
CA HIS A 153 -8.03 -0.90 1.66
C HIS A 153 -6.81 -1.83 1.78
N ASN A 154 -6.46 -2.55 0.72
CA ASN A 154 -5.22 -3.32 0.70
C ASN A 154 -4.03 -2.39 0.44
N GLY A 155 -3.02 -2.40 1.33
CA GLY A 155 -1.81 -1.58 1.21
C GLY A 155 -0.92 -1.98 0.03
N LEU A 156 -0.97 -3.25 -0.38
CA LEU A 156 -0.12 -3.79 -1.45
C LEU A 156 -0.66 -3.40 -2.83
N LYS A 157 0.03 -2.48 -3.48
CA LYS A 157 -0.27 -1.98 -4.83
C LYS A 157 1.02 -1.82 -5.61
N ALA A 158 0.95 -1.99 -6.93
CA ALA A 158 2.06 -1.58 -7.81
C ALA A 158 1.57 -0.57 -8.84
N MET A 159 2.42 0.38 -9.20
CA MET A 159 2.11 1.41 -10.18
C MET A 159 3.31 1.69 -11.08
N SER A 160 3.05 1.88 -12.37
CA SER A 160 4.06 2.38 -13.31
C SER A 160 4.47 3.81 -12.94
N ARG A 161 5.65 4.24 -13.42
CA ARG A 161 6.09 5.63 -13.28
C ARG A 161 5.04 6.62 -13.78
N SER A 162 4.43 6.35 -14.94
CA SER A 162 3.40 7.23 -15.52
C SER A 162 2.16 7.34 -14.65
N ALA A 163 1.73 6.24 -14.03
CA ALA A 163 0.61 6.24 -13.10
C ALA A 163 0.95 6.95 -11.80
N ALA A 164 2.14 6.70 -11.23
CA ALA A 164 2.61 7.36 -10.00
C ALA A 164 2.65 8.89 -10.14
N LEU A 165 3.08 9.38 -11.30
CA LEU A 165 3.07 10.83 -11.61
C LEU A 165 1.66 11.42 -11.75
N LYS A 166 0.67 10.59 -12.09
CA LYS A 166 -0.74 11.03 -12.19
C LYS A 166 -1.45 11.01 -10.82
N ILE A 167 -1.11 10.07 -9.93
CA ILE A 167 -1.78 9.90 -8.63
C ILE A 167 -1.42 11.06 -7.71
N ASN A 168 -2.43 11.72 -7.16
CA ASN A 168 -2.26 12.80 -6.20
C ASN A 168 -2.82 12.40 -4.83
N ILE A 169 -1.96 11.97 -3.92
CA ILE A 169 -2.33 11.64 -2.53
C ILE A 169 -2.35 12.95 -1.72
N ARG A 170 -3.51 13.32 -1.19
CA ARG A 170 -3.76 14.54 -0.41
C ARG A 170 -3.98 14.25 1.07
N SER A 171 -4.55 13.08 1.37
CA SER A 171 -4.83 12.66 2.74
C SER A 171 -3.60 12.07 3.41
N ASN A 172 -3.30 12.56 4.61
CA ASN A 172 -2.21 12.04 5.42
C ASN A 172 -2.55 10.70 6.09
N GLY A 173 -3.83 10.44 6.37
CA GLY A 173 -4.31 9.24 7.05
C GLY A 173 -4.57 8.05 6.12
N TRP A 174 -5.28 7.04 6.64
CA TRP A 174 -5.64 5.82 5.92
C TRP A 174 -6.59 6.05 4.73
N GLU A 175 -7.20 7.22 4.65
CA GLU A 175 -8.05 7.67 3.56
C GLU A 175 -7.31 7.66 2.22
N TYR A 176 -5.97 7.71 2.22
CA TYR A 176 -5.16 7.64 1.01
C TYR A 176 -5.46 6.41 0.15
N CYS A 177 -5.81 5.28 0.77
CA CYS A 177 -6.18 4.07 0.03
C CYS A 177 -7.38 4.30 -0.90
N SER A 178 -8.37 5.02 -0.41
CA SER A 178 -9.56 5.38 -1.17
C SER A 178 -9.28 6.49 -2.18
N GLU A 179 -8.40 7.45 -1.84
CA GLU A 179 -7.97 8.48 -2.79
C GLU A 179 -7.25 7.89 -4.00
N VAL A 180 -6.39 6.90 -3.81
CA VAL A 180 -5.74 6.20 -4.94
C VAL A 180 -6.78 5.62 -5.89
N ILE A 181 -7.87 5.02 -5.36
CA ILE A 181 -8.97 4.48 -6.17
C ILE A 181 -9.74 5.60 -6.88
N GLU A 182 -10.05 6.69 -6.16
CA GLU A 182 -10.68 7.90 -6.73
C GLU A 182 -9.84 8.44 -7.92
N GLU A 183 -8.52 8.59 -7.73
CA GLU A 183 -7.59 9.07 -8.75
C GLU A 183 -7.52 8.14 -9.98
N ILE A 184 -7.55 6.82 -9.75
CA ILE A 184 -7.62 5.82 -10.84
C ILE A 184 -8.84 6.08 -11.72
N MET A 185 -10.00 6.34 -11.10
CA MET A 185 -11.26 6.59 -11.85
C MET A 185 -11.28 7.93 -12.54
N LEU A 186 -10.98 9.01 -11.82
CA LEU A 186 -11.01 10.37 -12.35
C LEU A 186 -10.05 10.51 -13.55
N LYS A 187 -8.90 9.85 -13.49
CA LYS A 187 -7.86 9.92 -14.53
C LYS A 187 -7.93 8.77 -15.53
N LYS A 188 -8.93 7.89 -15.41
CA LYS A 188 -9.15 6.71 -16.28
C LYS A 188 -7.88 5.87 -16.44
N ILE A 189 -7.14 5.66 -15.32
CA ILE A 189 -5.91 4.88 -15.31
C ILE A 189 -6.26 3.40 -15.45
N LYS A 190 -5.60 2.71 -16.36
CA LYS A 190 -5.83 1.28 -16.62
C LYS A 190 -5.32 0.46 -15.43
N TYR A 191 -6.22 -0.26 -14.76
CA TYR A 191 -5.87 -1.05 -13.58
C TYR A 191 -6.32 -2.51 -13.67
N ARG A 192 -5.72 -3.36 -12.84
CA ARG A 192 -6.12 -4.76 -12.60
C ARG A 192 -6.06 -5.10 -11.12
N GLU A 193 -6.93 -5.98 -10.67
CA GLU A 193 -6.84 -6.62 -9.35
C GLU A 193 -6.07 -7.94 -9.45
N ILE A 194 -5.12 -8.14 -8.54
CA ILE A 194 -4.23 -9.31 -8.50
C ILE A 194 -4.45 -10.05 -7.19
N PRO A 195 -4.67 -11.38 -7.23
CA PRO A 195 -4.80 -12.16 -6.00
C PRO A 195 -3.51 -12.11 -5.17
N VAL A 196 -3.63 -11.70 -3.90
CA VAL A 196 -2.52 -11.64 -2.96
C VAL A 196 -2.87 -12.34 -1.65
N THR A 197 -1.86 -12.79 -0.93
CA THR A 197 -2.03 -13.42 0.39
C THR A 197 -1.81 -12.39 1.48
N VAL A 198 -2.77 -12.27 2.42
CA VAL A 198 -2.61 -11.48 3.63
C VAL A 198 -2.59 -12.43 4.83
N LYS A 199 -1.47 -12.44 5.57
CA LYS A 199 -1.32 -13.20 6.81
C LYS A 199 -1.89 -12.39 7.98
N TYR A 200 -2.73 -13.02 8.78
CA TYR A 200 -3.23 -12.45 10.03
C TYR A 200 -2.50 -13.12 11.19
N THR A 201 -1.57 -12.39 11.81
CA THR A 201 -0.87 -12.80 13.03
C THR A 201 -1.52 -12.13 14.25
N ASP A 202 -1.30 -12.68 15.44
CA ASP A 202 -1.79 -12.05 16.69
C ASP A 202 -1.26 -10.62 16.85
N TYR A 203 -0.04 -10.37 16.39
CA TYR A 203 0.57 -9.03 16.36
C TYR A 203 -0.23 -8.09 15.44
N SER A 204 -0.47 -8.50 14.21
CA SER A 204 -1.17 -7.69 13.21
C SER A 204 -2.65 -7.47 13.54
N ILE A 205 -3.28 -8.44 14.23
CA ILE A 205 -4.68 -8.30 14.71
C ILE A 205 -4.76 -7.27 15.84
N LYS A 206 -3.81 -7.29 16.78
CA LYS A 206 -3.76 -6.34 17.92
C LYS A 206 -3.43 -4.91 17.47
N LYS A 207 -2.53 -4.76 16.49
CA LYS A 207 -2.05 -3.46 15.99
C LYS A 207 -2.89 -2.94 14.84
N GLY A 208 -3.59 -3.83 14.14
CA GLY A 208 -4.40 -3.48 12.96
C GLY A 208 -5.45 -2.42 13.26
N GLN A 209 -5.89 -1.75 12.20
CA GLN A 209 -6.87 -0.67 12.25
C GLN A 209 -8.10 -1.07 13.07
N LYS A 210 -8.38 -0.33 14.14
CA LYS A 210 -9.56 -0.56 14.97
C LYS A 210 -10.83 -0.31 14.15
N ILE A 211 -11.84 -1.12 14.36
CA ILE A 211 -13.09 -1.12 13.58
C ILE A 211 -13.75 0.27 13.54
N TYR A 212 -13.72 1.02 14.65
CA TYR A 212 -14.30 2.36 14.69
C TYR A 212 -13.59 3.35 13.74
N ASN A 213 -12.30 3.14 13.45
CA ASN A 213 -11.58 3.96 12.48
C ASN A 213 -12.14 3.77 11.05
N SER A 214 -12.65 2.58 10.73
CA SER A 214 -13.30 2.34 9.44
C SER A 214 -14.57 3.19 9.28
N PHE A 215 -15.39 3.30 10.32
CA PHE A 215 -16.56 4.18 10.30
C PHE A 215 -16.18 5.65 10.15
N TYR A 216 -15.11 6.08 10.83
CA TYR A 216 -14.61 7.45 10.72
C TYR A 216 -14.11 7.76 9.30
N ILE A 217 -13.37 6.84 8.69
CA ILE A 217 -12.90 6.97 7.30
C ILE A 217 -14.09 7.06 6.35
N PHE A 218 -15.08 6.16 6.49
CA PHE A 218 -16.27 6.18 5.64
C PHE A 218 -17.08 7.46 5.79
N SER A 219 -17.24 7.98 7.01
CA SER A 219 -17.95 9.25 7.22
C SER A 219 -17.23 10.43 6.58
N LYS A 220 -15.91 10.51 6.71
CA LYS A 220 -15.11 11.54 6.02
C LYS A 220 -15.22 11.46 4.50
N MET A 221 -15.13 10.25 3.94
CA MET A 221 -15.28 10.04 2.49
C MET A 221 -16.67 10.46 2.01
N PHE A 222 -17.71 10.08 2.74
CA PHE A 222 -19.09 10.42 2.40
C PHE A 222 -19.35 11.93 2.46
N ILE A 223 -18.85 12.60 3.50
CA ILE A 223 -18.91 14.06 3.63
C ILE A 223 -18.18 14.75 2.46
N LYS A 224 -16.97 14.30 2.14
CA LYS A 224 -16.20 14.81 1.00
C LYS A 224 -16.91 14.61 -0.33
N TRP A 225 -17.61 13.48 -0.51
CA TRP A 225 -18.35 13.19 -1.73
C TRP A 225 -19.61 14.06 -1.90
N ILE A 226 -20.27 14.45 -0.79
CA ILE A 226 -21.46 15.32 -0.84
C ILE A 226 -21.09 16.79 -1.01
N PHE A 227 -20.02 17.25 -0.34
CA PHE A 227 -19.69 18.66 -0.21
C PHE A 227 -18.41 19.09 -0.95
N GLY A 228 -17.66 18.19 -1.53
CA GLY A 228 -16.42 18.43 -2.28
C GLY A 228 -16.61 18.35 -3.77
#